data_bb2e9ddd3c7222f71741cabcef3c86e3
#
_entry.id   bb2e9ddd3c7222f71741cabcef3c86e3
#
_cell.length_a   1.000
_cell.length_b   1.000
_cell.length_c   1.000
_cell.angle_alpha   90.00
_cell.angle_beta   90.00
_cell.angle_gamma   90.00
#
_symmetry.space_group_name_H-M   'P 1'
#
loop_
_entity.id
_entity.type
_entity.pdbx_description
1 polymer ?
#
loop_
_entity_poly.entity_id
_entity_poly.type
_entity_poly.pdbx_seq_one_letter_code
_entity_poly.pdbx_strand_id
1 'polypeptide(L)'
;FIKIENGKYSILNSDFEQITQQNYHFLEYAYDKYFIATNEQDKVGVIDLEENVVVDFNYDLIQLIKGKNIFQARDFSDEKIDIYDNQFDLALEMSNANIDILDDGVRIYNDEQETLIDDNGKIITK
;
A
#
# COMPACT_ATOMS: atom_id res chain seq x y z
N PHE A 1 13.14 -5.38 11.91
CA PHE A 1 12.90 -4.39 12.98
C PHE A 1 12.91 -2.98 12.40
N ILE A 2 12.07 -2.13 12.94
CA ILE A 2 12.02 -0.72 12.55
C ILE A 2 12.68 0.10 13.65
N LYS A 3 13.61 0.97 13.25
CA LYS A 3 14.30 1.92 14.15
C LYS A 3 13.74 3.32 13.93
N ILE A 4 13.43 4.01 15.01
CA ILE A 4 12.97 5.39 14.97
C ILE A 4 13.97 6.24 15.72
N GLU A 5 14.54 7.24 15.06
CA GLU A 5 15.54 8.12 15.65
C GLU A 5 15.39 9.52 15.07
N ASN A 6 15.17 10.50 15.93
CA ASN A 6 15.02 11.92 15.54
C ASN A 6 13.90 12.12 14.48
N GLY A 7 12.81 11.37 14.61
CA GLY A 7 11.68 11.44 13.67
C GLY A 7 11.94 10.76 12.34
N LYS A 8 13.02 10.00 12.22
CA LYS A 8 13.38 9.28 11.01
C LYS A 8 13.27 7.78 11.23
N TYR A 9 12.71 7.09 10.28
CA TYR A 9 12.49 5.63 10.33
C TYR A 9 13.48 4.93 9.43
N SER A 10 13.99 3.80 9.89
CA SER A 10 14.83 2.91 9.09
C SER A 10 14.55 1.46 9.43
N ILE A 11 15.01 0.55 8.58
CA ILE A 11 14.81 -0.89 8.78
C ILE A 11 16.13 -1.52 9.19
N LEU A 12 16.07 -2.35 10.23
CA LEU A 12 17.20 -3.14 10.70
C LEU A 12 16.95 -4.63 10.42
N ASN A 13 18.02 -5.38 10.11
CA ASN A 13 17.93 -6.83 10.02
C ASN A 13 17.94 -7.47 11.42
N SER A 14 17.97 -8.81 11.49
CA SER A 14 17.96 -9.54 12.77
C SER A 14 19.22 -9.34 13.59
N ASP A 15 20.31 -8.87 12.99
CA ASP A 15 21.57 -8.53 13.66
C ASP A 15 21.65 -7.07 14.07
N PHE A 16 20.52 -6.34 13.91
CA PHE A 16 20.39 -4.90 14.20
C PHE A 16 21.27 -4.02 13.30
N GLU A 17 21.60 -4.53 12.11
CA GLU A 17 22.29 -3.74 11.11
C GLU A 17 21.29 -3.02 10.23
N GLN A 18 21.55 -1.75 9.91
CA GLN A 18 20.63 -0.95 9.10
C GLN A 18 20.62 -1.43 7.65
N ILE A 19 19.45 -1.75 7.14
CA ILE A 19 19.25 -2.18 5.75
C ILE A 19 19.03 -0.97 4.85
N THR A 20 18.18 -0.02 5.28
CA THR A 20 17.82 1.16 4.47
C THR A 20 18.92 2.20 4.49
N GLN A 21 19.18 2.81 3.34
CA GLN A 21 20.14 3.90 3.21
C GLN A 21 19.47 5.27 3.26
N GLN A 22 18.19 5.32 2.91
CA GLN A 22 17.42 6.55 2.97
C GLN A 22 16.68 6.68 4.29
N ASN A 23 16.36 7.91 4.66
CA ASN A 23 15.52 8.20 5.81
C ASN A 23 14.08 8.32 5.37
N TYR A 24 13.17 7.73 6.14
CA TYR A 24 11.75 7.77 5.85
C TYR A 24 11.04 8.52 6.97
N HIS A 25 9.99 9.25 6.63
CA HIS A 25 9.14 9.89 7.63
C HIS A 25 8.30 8.87 8.37
N PHE A 26 8.01 7.72 7.74
CA PHE A 26 7.26 6.65 8.36
C PHE A 26 7.54 5.33 7.64
N LEU A 27 7.57 4.24 8.40
CA LEU A 27 7.68 2.88 7.87
C LEU A 27 6.73 1.98 8.65
N GLU A 28 6.04 1.12 7.92
CA GLU A 28 5.10 0.18 8.50
C GLU A 28 5.25 -1.16 7.79
N TYR A 29 5.38 -2.25 8.56
CA TYR A 29 5.42 -3.58 7.97
C TYR A 29 4.07 -3.89 7.32
N ALA A 30 4.08 -4.38 6.09
CA ALA A 30 2.87 -4.70 5.35
C ALA A 30 2.61 -6.21 5.29
N TYR A 31 3.45 -6.92 4.56
CA TYR A 31 3.30 -8.36 4.38
C TYR A 31 4.61 -8.94 3.83
N ASP A 32 4.98 -10.16 4.27
CA ASP A 32 6.17 -10.86 3.80
C ASP A 32 7.42 -9.97 3.95
N LYS A 33 8.04 -9.58 2.86
CA LYS A 33 9.24 -8.74 2.85
C LYS A 33 8.95 -7.27 2.54
N TYR A 34 7.68 -6.88 2.53
CA TYR A 34 7.26 -5.56 2.07
C TYR A 34 6.93 -4.61 3.22
N PHE A 35 7.32 -3.35 3.03
CA PHE A 35 7.04 -2.27 3.98
C PHE A 35 6.39 -1.11 3.24
N ILE A 36 5.35 -0.56 3.83
CA ILE A 36 4.76 0.70 3.36
C ILE A 36 5.64 1.80 3.92
N ALA A 37 6.13 2.67 3.04
CA ALA A 37 7.07 3.72 3.40
C ALA A 37 6.54 5.09 2.99
N THR A 38 6.74 6.09 3.85
CA THR A 38 6.48 7.49 3.52
C THR A 38 7.85 8.18 3.41
N ASN A 39 8.12 8.78 2.25
CA ASN A 39 9.41 9.42 2.01
C ASN A 39 9.47 10.83 2.61
N GLU A 40 10.57 11.53 2.42
CA GLU A 40 10.77 12.86 2.98
C GLU A 40 9.88 13.94 2.35
N GLN A 41 9.26 13.64 1.21
CA GLN A 41 8.29 14.51 0.55
C GLN A 41 6.85 14.17 0.92
N ASP A 42 6.65 13.31 1.93
CA ASP A 42 5.35 12.86 2.42
C ASP A 42 4.54 12.07 1.40
N LYS A 43 5.22 11.44 0.43
CA LYS A 43 4.59 10.53 -0.51
C LYS A 43 4.79 9.10 -0.07
N VAL A 44 3.83 8.25 -0.38
CA VAL A 44 3.76 6.87 0.11
C VAL A 44 4.01 5.89 -1.03
N GLY A 45 4.82 4.90 -0.75
CA GLY A 45 5.12 3.81 -1.67
C GLY A 45 5.39 2.53 -0.88
N VAL A 46 5.94 1.54 -1.54
CA VAL A 46 6.28 0.25 -0.91
C VAL A 46 7.72 -0.10 -1.27
N ILE A 47 8.47 -0.52 -0.27
CA ILE A 47 9.84 -1.02 -0.45
C ILE A 47 9.96 -2.44 0.11
N ASP A 48 10.98 -3.17 -0.33
CA ASP A 48 11.28 -4.48 0.23
C ASP A 48 12.50 -4.43 1.17
N LEU A 49 12.92 -5.59 1.65
CA LEU A 49 14.06 -5.68 2.59
C LEU A 49 15.41 -5.31 1.97
N GLU A 50 15.49 -5.20 0.65
CA GLU A 50 16.69 -4.75 -0.04
C GLU A 50 16.58 -3.30 -0.48
N GLU A 51 15.54 -2.62 0.01
CA GLU A 51 15.22 -1.23 -0.31
C GLU A 51 14.90 -1.01 -1.81
N ASN A 52 14.46 -2.06 -2.51
CA ASN A 52 13.93 -1.91 -3.85
C ASN A 52 12.54 -1.29 -3.79
N VAL A 53 12.26 -0.35 -4.68
CA VAL A 53 10.95 0.28 -4.77
C VAL A 53 10.02 -0.68 -5.51
N VAL A 54 9.02 -1.18 -4.80
CA VAL A 54 8.03 -2.12 -5.34
C VAL A 54 6.81 -1.36 -5.87
N VAL A 55 6.40 -0.31 -5.15
CA VAL A 55 5.33 0.60 -5.56
C VAL A 55 5.90 2.02 -5.47
N ASP A 56 5.83 2.77 -6.56
CA ASP A 56 6.39 4.12 -6.63
C ASP A 56 5.73 5.05 -5.61
N PHE A 57 6.50 6.04 -5.13
CA PHE A 57 6.06 7.00 -4.13
C PHE A 57 5.18 8.08 -4.76
N ASN A 58 4.00 7.67 -5.24
CA ASN A 58 3.05 8.53 -5.93
C ASN A 58 1.73 8.71 -5.19
N TYR A 59 1.58 8.04 -4.05
CA TYR A 59 0.31 8.00 -3.33
C TYR A 59 0.35 8.87 -2.08
N ASP A 60 -0.82 9.25 -1.60
CA ASP A 60 -0.99 9.95 -0.34
C ASP A 60 -1.27 8.98 0.81
N LEU A 61 -1.73 7.76 0.49
CA LEU A 61 -2.06 6.73 1.46
C LEU A 61 -1.95 5.36 0.83
N ILE A 62 -1.34 4.41 1.53
CA ILE A 62 -1.44 2.99 1.22
C ILE A 62 -1.82 2.29 2.51
N GLN A 63 -2.90 1.53 2.51
CA GLN A 63 -3.45 0.95 3.73
C GLN A 63 -4.04 -0.43 3.47
N LEU A 64 -3.77 -1.36 4.39
CA LEU A 64 -4.43 -2.66 4.37
C LEU A 64 -5.94 -2.46 4.56
N ILE A 65 -6.73 -3.10 3.73
CA ILE A 65 -8.18 -3.13 3.92
C ILE A 65 -8.47 -4.14 5.02
N LYS A 66 -9.08 -3.67 6.09
CA LYS A 66 -9.27 -4.45 7.31
C LYS A 66 -9.99 -5.77 7.06
N GLY A 67 -9.39 -6.87 7.51
CA GLY A 67 -9.96 -8.21 7.35
C GLY A 67 -9.69 -8.84 5.98
N LYS A 68 -8.91 -8.18 5.13
CA LYS A 68 -8.64 -8.64 3.77
C LYS A 68 -7.13 -8.80 3.57
N ASN A 69 -6.76 -9.40 2.42
CA ASN A 69 -5.37 -9.56 2.01
C ASN A 69 -5.01 -8.61 0.87
N ILE A 70 -5.65 -7.46 0.83
CA ILE A 70 -5.48 -6.47 -0.22
C ILE A 70 -5.26 -5.09 0.40
N PHE A 71 -4.60 -4.22 -0.36
CA PHE A 71 -4.27 -2.86 0.06
C PHE A 71 -4.92 -1.86 -0.87
N GLN A 72 -5.43 -0.77 -0.30
CA GLN A 72 -5.85 0.38 -1.11
C GLN A 72 -4.73 1.42 -1.12
N ALA A 73 -4.44 1.93 -2.30
CA ALA A 73 -3.51 3.04 -2.49
C ALA A 73 -4.29 4.21 -3.06
N ARG A 74 -4.21 5.36 -2.41
CA ARG A 74 -5.05 6.50 -2.75
C ARG A 74 -4.22 7.71 -3.14
N ASP A 75 -4.60 8.32 -4.25
CA ASP A 75 -4.09 9.61 -4.68
C ASP A 75 -5.24 10.61 -4.50
N PHE A 76 -5.14 11.45 -3.47
CA PHE A 76 -6.24 12.35 -3.12
C PHE A 76 -6.45 13.46 -4.15
N SER A 77 -5.41 13.86 -4.86
CA SER A 77 -5.54 14.93 -5.85
C SER A 77 -6.37 14.51 -7.06
N ASP A 78 -6.28 13.24 -7.44
CA ASP A 78 -7.03 12.67 -8.57
C ASP A 78 -8.24 11.85 -8.12
N GLU A 79 -8.47 11.77 -6.79
CA GLU A 79 -9.53 10.93 -6.21
C GLU A 79 -9.47 9.49 -6.72
N LYS A 80 -8.26 9.01 -6.94
CA LYS A 80 -8.00 7.70 -7.53
C LYS A 80 -7.78 6.65 -6.45
N ILE A 81 -8.33 5.46 -6.65
CA ILE A 81 -8.08 4.30 -5.80
C ILE A 81 -7.46 3.20 -6.66
N ASP A 82 -6.29 2.73 -6.26
CA ASP A 82 -5.65 1.55 -6.83
C ASP A 82 -5.69 0.44 -5.78
N ILE A 83 -5.99 -0.78 -6.20
CA ILE A 83 -6.01 -1.94 -5.31
C ILE A 83 -4.83 -2.83 -5.66
N TYR A 84 -4.05 -3.18 -4.66
CA TYR A 84 -2.92 -4.12 -4.76
C TYR A 84 -3.23 -5.36 -3.94
N ASP A 85 -2.79 -6.52 -4.45
CA ASP A 85 -2.81 -7.73 -3.63
C ASP A 85 -1.65 -7.70 -2.62
N ASN A 86 -1.47 -8.76 -1.83
CA ASN A 86 -0.45 -8.77 -0.80
C ASN A 86 0.98 -9.04 -1.34
N GLN A 87 1.12 -9.26 -2.63
CA GLN A 87 2.41 -9.28 -3.32
C GLN A 87 2.68 -7.94 -4.00
N PHE A 88 1.79 -6.98 -3.82
CA PHE A 88 1.82 -5.64 -4.41
C PHE A 88 1.78 -5.65 -5.94
N ASP A 89 1.07 -6.62 -6.48
CA ASP A 89 0.67 -6.61 -7.88
C ASP A 89 -0.64 -5.83 -7.99
N LEU A 90 -0.72 -4.97 -9.00
CA LEU A 90 -1.89 -4.12 -9.20
C LEU A 90 -3.08 -4.96 -9.67
N ALA A 91 -4.16 -4.93 -8.91
CA ALA A 91 -5.39 -5.66 -9.23
C ALA A 91 -6.41 -4.80 -9.96
N LEU A 92 -6.50 -3.53 -9.58
CA LEU A 92 -7.49 -2.60 -10.14
C LEU A 92 -7.05 -1.17 -9.94
N GLU A 93 -7.36 -0.29 -10.90
CA GLU A 93 -7.25 1.15 -10.69
C GLU A 93 -8.53 1.82 -11.18
N MET A 94 -9.00 2.81 -10.44
CA MET A 94 -10.24 3.52 -10.77
C MET A 94 -10.19 4.96 -10.26
N SER A 95 -10.51 5.90 -11.15
CA SER A 95 -10.58 7.32 -10.83
C SER A 95 -11.95 7.67 -10.28
N ASN A 96 -12.02 8.70 -9.43
CA ASN A 96 -13.26 9.16 -8.78
C ASN A 96 -13.99 8.01 -8.11
N ALA A 97 -13.23 7.13 -7.43
CA ALA A 97 -13.74 5.87 -6.95
C ALA A 97 -14.23 5.95 -5.50
N ASN A 98 -15.18 5.10 -5.21
CA ASN A 98 -15.66 4.82 -3.86
C ASN A 98 -15.43 3.34 -3.57
N ILE A 99 -15.33 3.01 -2.28
CA ILE A 99 -15.09 1.65 -1.85
C ILE A 99 -16.07 1.25 -0.76
N ASP A 100 -16.68 0.07 -0.90
CA ASP A 100 -17.48 -0.56 0.15
C ASP A 100 -16.80 -1.86 0.55
N ILE A 101 -16.66 -2.09 1.85
CA ILE A 101 -16.09 -3.32 2.37
C ILE A 101 -17.22 -4.31 2.62
N LEU A 102 -17.12 -5.48 1.97
CA LEU A 102 -18.13 -6.55 2.04
C LEU A 102 -17.58 -7.72 2.85
N ASP A 103 -18.44 -8.66 3.22
CA ASP A 103 -18.01 -9.82 4.00
C ASP A 103 -16.98 -10.68 3.25
N ASP A 104 -17.11 -10.81 1.93
CA ASP A 104 -16.29 -11.69 1.11
C ASP A 104 -15.48 -10.95 0.04
N GLY A 105 -15.27 -9.66 0.23
CA GLY A 105 -14.49 -8.86 -0.71
C GLY A 105 -14.73 -7.38 -0.56
N VAL A 106 -14.50 -6.64 -1.63
CA VAL A 106 -14.77 -5.20 -1.69
C VAL A 106 -15.44 -4.86 -3.01
N ARG A 107 -16.21 -3.79 -2.96
CA ARG A 107 -16.85 -3.20 -4.14
C ARG A 107 -16.19 -1.85 -4.39
N ILE A 108 -15.62 -1.68 -5.59
CA ILE A 108 -15.02 -0.42 -6.03
C ILE A 108 -15.90 0.13 -7.14
N TYR A 109 -16.35 1.36 -7.01
CA TYR A 109 -17.32 1.90 -7.95
C TYR A 109 -17.22 3.41 -8.10
N ASN A 110 -17.69 3.88 -9.24
CA ASN A 110 -17.95 5.30 -9.49
C ASN A 110 -19.25 5.40 -10.29
N ASP A 111 -19.54 6.58 -10.85
CA ASP A 111 -20.79 6.82 -11.60
C ASP A 111 -20.88 6.01 -12.90
N GLU A 112 -19.78 5.47 -13.38
CA GLU A 112 -19.71 4.83 -14.70
C GLU A 112 -19.51 3.31 -14.62
N GLN A 113 -18.94 2.80 -13.52
CA GLN A 113 -18.55 1.39 -13.45
C GLN A 113 -18.53 0.87 -12.01
N GLU A 114 -18.57 -0.44 -11.91
CA GLU A 114 -18.51 -1.15 -10.65
C GLU A 114 -17.68 -2.42 -10.83
N THR A 115 -16.81 -2.72 -9.88
CA THR A 115 -16.02 -3.94 -9.88
C THR A 115 -16.07 -4.58 -8.48
N LEU A 116 -16.27 -5.88 -8.43
CA LEU A 116 -16.20 -6.66 -7.20
C LEU A 116 -14.89 -7.44 -7.19
N ILE A 117 -14.18 -7.37 -6.07
CA ILE A 117 -12.90 -8.05 -5.87
C ILE A 117 -13.01 -8.90 -4.62
N ASP A 118 -12.48 -10.13 -4.66
CA ASP A 118 -12.48 -10.99 -3.48
C ASP A 118 -11.41 -10.54 -2.46
N ASP A 119 -11.32 -11.24 -1.33
CA ASP A 119 -10.41 -10.88 -0.25
C ASP A 119 -8.94 -10.94 -0.63
N ASN A 120 -8.60 -11.56 -1.74
CA ASN A 120 -7.22 -11.74 -2.20
C ASN A 120 -6.86 -10.90 -3.43
N GLY A 121 -7.76 -10.05 -3.88
CA GLY A 121 -7.51 -9.16 -5.00
C GLY A 121 -7.92 -9.70 -6.36
N LYS A 122 -8.65 -10.82 -6.40
CA LYS A 122 -9.13 -11.37 -7.65
C LYS A 122 -10.45 -10.71 -8.03
N ILE A 123 -10.56 -10.24 -9.27
CA ILE A 123 -11.80 -9.65 -9.78
C ILE A 123 -12.85 -10.74 -9.91
N ILE A 124 -13.99 -10.56 -9.24
CA ILE A 124 -15.10 -11.51 -9.25
C ILE A 124 -16.08 -11.13 -10.35
N THR A 125 -16.39 -9.84 -10.46
CA THR A 125 -17.31 -9.35 -11.48
C THR A 125 -17.04 -7.88 -11.77
N LYS A 126 -17.50 -7.44 -12.90
CA LYS A 126 -17.33 -6.07 -13.36
C LYS A 126 -18.66 -5.34 -13.39
#